data_2d0fe07317d32d23a24a0243cfee00c2
#
_entry.id   2d0fe07317d32d23a24a0243cfee00c2
#
_cell.length_a   1.000
_cell.length_b   1.000
_cell.length_c   1.000
_cell.angle_alpha   90.00
_cell.angle_beta   90.00
_cell.angle_gamma   90.00
#
_symmetry.space_group_name_H-M   'P 1'
#
loop_
_entity.id
_entity.type
_entity.pdbx_description
1 polymer ?
#
loop_
_entity_poly.entity_id
_entity_poly.type
_entity_poly.pdbx_seq_one_letter_code
_entity_poly.pdbx_strand_id
1 'polypeptide(L)'
;MRLQLCVLALACSVGLAQAKGNDPAPLGKTLTPMGSEMAANADGSIPAWSGGLASNAGTVDSKGGYSDPYAAEKPLFTITAKNLAQYEKFLSPGQIALFKRFPDTYKMNIYPSHRSANLPKDVLAASRDNVAKTSMADGGNGLHDYARGIPFPLPTEGLEVMWNHMTRYRGGSYERISSAALVRENGATSYVRN
;
A
#
# COMPACT_ATOMS: atom_id res chain seq x y z
N MET A 1 -6.50 14.63 -57.72
CA MET A 1 -7.31 14.57 -56.48
C MET A 1 -6.96 13.28 -55.74
N ARG A 2 -6.03 13.33 -54.79
CA ARG A 2 -5.56 12.15 -54.00
C ARG A 2 -6.23 12.21 -52.66
N LEU A 3 -7.10 11.22 -52.37
CA LEU A 3 -7.74 11.02 -51.07
C LEU A 3 -6.72 10.38 -50.13
N GLN A 4 -6.29 11.12 -49.10
CA GLN A 4 -5.52 10.56 -47.99
C GLN A 4 -6.52 10.00 -46.97
N LEU A 5 -6.50 8.67 -46.81
CA LEU A 5 -7.19 7.95 -45.72
C LEU A 5 -6.37 8.14 -44.44
N CYS A 6 -6.87 8.95 -43.51
CA CYS A 6 -6.38 8.95 -42.13
C CYS A 6 -6.96 7.73 -41.40
N VAL A 7 -6.13 6.75 -41.16
CA VAL A 7 -6.45 5.63 -40.24
C VAL A 7 -6.19 6.12 -38.82
N LEU A 8 -7.24 6.43 -38.10
CA LEU A 8 -7.21 6.71 -36.67
C LEU A 8 -7.08 5.37 -35.94
N ALA A 9 -5.89 5.04 -35.47
CA ALA A 9 -5.68 3.90 -34.59
C ALA A 9 -6.20 4.26 -33.19
N LEU A 10 -7.44 3.84 -32.90
CA LEU A 10 -8.02 3.91 -31.56
C LEU A 10 -7.36 2.82 -30.70
N ALA A 11 -6.34 3.18 -29.93
CA ALA A 11 -5.78 2.30 -28.91
C ALA A 11 -6.82 2.13 -27.80
N CYS A 12 -7.68 1.13 -27.92
CA CYS A 12 -8.47 0.64 -26.81
C CYS A 12 -7.51 0.08 -25.75
N SER A 13 -7.24 0.84 -24.70
CA SER A 13 -6.75 0.28 -23.44
C SER A 13 -7.86 -0.61 -22.90
N VAL A 14 -7.78 -1.89 -23.23
CA VAL A 14 -8.60 -2.91 -22.60
C VAL A 14 -8.12 -2.99 -21.16
N GLY A 15 -8.76 -2.23 -20.28
CA GLY A 15 -8.72 -2.51 -18.86
C GLY A 15 -9.22 -3.95 -18.72
N LEU A 16 -8.31 -4.86 -18.37
CA LEU A 16 -8.68 -6.22 -17.99
C LEU A 16 -9.59 -6.09 -16.76
N ALA A 17 -10.90 -6.07 -17.01
CA ALA A 17 -11.86 -6.38 -15.97
C ALA A 17 -11.51 -7.81 -15.54
N GLN A 18 -10.82 -7.93 -14.40
CA GLN A 18 -10.58 -9.23 -13.79
C GLN A 18 -11.94 -9.79 -13.43
N ALA A 19 -12.40 -10.76 -14.21
CA ALA A 19 -13.55 -11.55 -13.86
C ALA A 19 -13.30 -12.12 -12.46
N LYS A 20 -14.31 -12.06 -11.58
CA LYS A 20 -14.30 -12.70 -10.26
C LYS A 20 -13.92 -14.16 -10.45
N GLY A 21 -12.63 -14.45 -10.31
CA GLY A 21 -12.09 -15.78 -10.49
C GLY A 21 -11.77 -16.35 -9.12
N ASN A 22 -12.46 -17.45 -8.77
CA ASN A 22 -12.01 -18.30 -7.66
C ASN A 22 -10.74 -19.08 -8.02
N ASP A 23 -9.98 -18.59 -9.01
CA ASP A 23 -8.75 -19.22 -9.48
C ASP A 23 -7.51 -18.52 -8.88
N PRO A 24 -6.79 -19.18 -7.96
CA PRO A 24 -5.58 -18.64 -7.37
C PRO A 24 -4.35 -18.75 -8.30
N ALA A 25 -4.48 -19.22 -9.54
CA ALA A 25 -3.36 -19.48 -10.46
C ALA A 25 -2.47 -18.25 -10.72
N PRO A 26 -2.96 -17.01 -10.79
CA PRO A 26 -2.13 -15.82 -10.97
C PRO A 26 -1.20 -15.50 -9.79
N LEU A 27 -1.58 -15.90 -8.56
CA LEU A 27 -0.81 -15.61 -7.34
C LEU A 27 0.55 -16.30 -7.36
N GLY A 28 1.61 -15.51 -7.21
CA GLY A 28 2.99 -15.96 -7.29
C GLY A 28 3.51 -16.17 -8.70
N LYS A 29 2.76 -15.79 -9.74
CA LYS A 29 3.17 -15.87 -11.15
C LYS A 29 3.15 -14.50 -11.82
N THR A 30 1.98 -13.97 -12.12
CA THR A 30 1.78 -12.64 -12.69
C THR A 30 1.44 -11.61 -11.60
N LEU A 31 0.83 -12.07 -10.52
CA LEU A 31 0.58 -11.30 -9.32
C LEU A 31 1.51 -11.76 -8.19
N THR A 32 1.81 -10.87 -7.26
CA THR A 32 2.49 -11.25 -6.02
C THR A 32 1.64 -12.28 -5.26
N PRO A 33 2.22 -13.08 -4.35
CA PRO A 33 1.43 -13.98 -3.52
C PRO A 33 0.32 -13.30 -2.70
N MET A 34 0.35 -11.96 -2.60
CA MET A 34 -0.60 -11.12 -1.89
C MET A 34 -1.65 -10.47 -2.81
N GLY A 35 -1.58 -10.70 -4.14
CA GLY A 35 -2.58 -10.27 -5.11
C GLY A 35 -2.29 -8.96 -5.84
N SER A 36 -1.17 -8.27 -5.58
CA SER A 36 -0.78 -7.08 -6.34
C SER A 36 0.02 -7.43 -7.59
N GLU A 37 0.06 -6.55 -8.58
CA GLU A 37 0.90 -6.73 -9.77
C GLU A 37 2.37 -6.93 -9.41
N MET A 38 3.06 -7.85 -10.08
CA MET A 38 4.50 -8.07 -9.87
C MET A 38 5.36 -7.10 -10.67
N ALA A 39 4.91 -6.71 -11.85
CA ALA A 39 5.65 -5.84 -12.74
C ALA A 39 5.89 -4.45 -12.14
N ALA A 40 6.92 -3.76 -12.63
CA ALA A 40 7.10 -2.34 -12.41
C ALA A 40 5.98 -1.55 -13.12
N ASN A 41 5.68 -0.32 -12.63
CA ASN A 41 4.79 0.58 -13.36
C ASN A 41 5.48 1.13 -14.63
N ALA A 42 4.67 1.76 -15.50
CA ALA A 42 5.12 2.17 -16.83
C ALA A 42 6.25 3.21 -16.82
N ASP A 43 6.29 4.10 -15.83
CA ASP A 43 7.30 5.16 -15.71
C ASP A 43 8.52 4.75 -14.85
N GLY A 44 8.52 3.54 -14.29
CA GLY A 44 9.62 3.01 -13.48
C GLY A 44 9.70 3.61 -12.07
N SER A 45 8.76 4.46 -11.66
CA SER A 45 8.73 5.04 -10.30
C SER A 45 8.39 4.02 -9.23
N ILE A 46 7.69 2.94 -9.59
CA ILE A 46 7.42 1.78 -8.74
C ILE A 46 8.14 0.57 -9.34
N PRO A 47 9.15 0.00 -8.65
CA PRO A 47 9.91 -1.14 -9.17
C PRO A 47 9.08 -2.43 -9.22
N ALA A 48 9.54 -3.41 -9.99
CA ALA A 48 9.00 -4.76 -9.93
C ALA A 48 9.16 -5.33 -8.51
N TRP A 49 8.20 -6.14 -8.08
CA TRP A 49 8.31 -6.84 -6.79
C TRP A 49 9.33 -7.99 -6.89
N SER A 50 10.30 -7.98 -5.99
CA SER A 50 11.42 -8.94 -5.94
C SER A 50 11.39 -9.88 -4.73
N GLY A 51 10.23 -10.08 -4.13
CA GLY A 51 10.07 -10.96 -2.95
C GLY A 51 9.81 -10.23 -1.64
N GLY A 52 9.87 -8.90 -1.64
CA GLY A 52 9.73 -8.09 -0.44
C GLY A 52 10.94 -8.15 0.49
N LEU A 53 10.79 -7.65 1.71
CA LEU A 53 11.85 -7.70 2.71
C LEU A 53 12.01 -9.11 3.28
N ALA A 54 13.25 -9.49 3.53
CA ALA A 54 13.55 -10.70 4.30
C ALA A 54 13.03 -10.56 5.75
N SER A 55 12.71 -11.68 6.38
CA SER A 55 12.18 -11.69 7.76
C SER A 55 13.14 -11.13 8.82
N ASN A 56 14.41 -11.01 8.48
CA ASN A 56 15.47 -10.48 9.34
C ASN A 56 15.97 -9.09 8.87
N ALA A 57 15.26 -8.41 7.99
CA ALA A 57 15.67 -7.10 7.45
C ALA A 57 15.66 -5.97 8.48
N GLY A 58 14.94 -6.14 9.59
CA GLY A 58 14.91 -5.21 10.71
C GLY A 58 15.28 -5.90 12.03
N THR A 59 15.63 -5.10 13.01
CA THR A 59 15.88 -5.53 14.39
C THR A 59 14.84 -4.92 15.32
N VAL A 60 14.62 -5.57 16.46
CA VAL A 60 13.81 -5.02 17.54
C VAL A 60 14.77 -4.60 18.65
N ASP A 61 14.69 -3.36 19.12
CA ASP A 61 15.49 -2.87 20.23
C ASP A 61 14.99 -3.40 21.58
N SER A 62 15.74 -3.12 22.65
CA SER A 62 15.40 -3.56 24.01
C SER A 62 14.10 -2.96 24.57
N LYS A 63 13.53 -1.97 23.91
CA LYS A 63 12.25 -1.32 24.26
C LYS A 63 11.09 -1.74 23.36
N GLY A 64 11.32 -2.72 22.47
CA GLY A 64 10.33 -3.18 21.50
C GLY A 64 10.15 -2.30 20.27
N GLY A 65 11.06 -1.34 20.05
CA GLY A 65 11.06 -0.48 18.86
C GLY A 65 11.65 -1.21 17.65
N TYR A 66 11.02 -1.06 16.49
CA TYR A 66 11.53 -1.62 15.25
C TYR A 66 12.54 -0.67 14.60
N SER A 67 13.66 -1.22 14.14
CA SER A 67 14.61 -0.45 13.31
C SER A 67 14.02 -0.21 11.92
N ASP A 68 14.35 0.95 11.33
CA ASP A 68 14.06 1.23 9.94
C ASP A 68 15.06 0.48 9.04
N PRO A 69 14.61 -0.47 8.19
CA PRO A 69 15.50 -1.20 7.28
C PRO A 69 16.09 -0.29 6.19
N TYR A 70 15.59 0.91 6.01
CA TYR A 70 16.03 1.90 5.03
C TYR A 70 16.71 3.12 5.66
N ALA A 71 17.10 3.07 6.92
CA ALA A 71 17.67 4.19 7.67
C ALA A 71 18.92 4.84 7.00
N ALA A 72 19.64 4.09 6.17
CA ALA A 72 20.80 4.59 5.43
C ALA A 72 20.45 5.35 4.14
N GLU A 73 19.20 5.30 3.69
CA GLU A 73 18.78 5.94 2.46
C GLU A 73 18.72 7.47 2.59
N LYS A 74 19.12 8.13 1.52
CA LYS A 74 18.97 9.57 1.39
C LYS A 74 17.76 9.88 0.51
N PRO A 75 17.03 10.98 0.78
CA PRO A 75 15.97 11.40 -0.11
C PRO A 75 16.52 11.72 -1.51
N LEU A 76 15.76 11.34 -2.53
CA LEU A 76 16.02 11.72 -3.93
C LEU A 76 15.98 13.24 -4.10
N PHE A 77 14.98 13.87 -3.47
CA PHE A 77 14.79 15.32 -3.40
C PHE A 77 13.84 15.67 -2.25
N THR A 78 13.77 16.96 -1.96
CA THR A 78 12.85 17.48 -0.93
C THR A 78 11.92 18.52 -1.55
N ILE A 79 10.61 18.35 -1.34
CA ILE A 79 9.61 19.36 -1.69
C ILE A 79 9.49 20.34 -0.52
N THR A 80 9.49 21.62 -0.84
CA THR A 80 9.32 22.75 0.07
C THR A 80 8.36 23.77 -0.53
N ALA A 81 7.92 24.78 0.20
CA ALA A 81 7.12 25.87 -0.36
C ALA A 81 7.79 26.56 -1.55
N LYS A 82 9.14 26.59 -1.60
CA LYS A 82 9.91 27.25 -2.67
C LYS A 82 9.83 26.55 -4.02
N ASN A 83 9.69 25.22 -4.05
CA ASN A 83 9.62 24.43 -5.27
C ASN A 83 8.27 23.72 -5.46
N LEU A 84 7.27 24.06 -4.65
CA LEU A 84 5.94 23.45 -4.64
C LEU A 84 5.31 23.40 -6.04
N ALA A 85 5.37 24.47 -6.81
CA ALA A 85 4.75 24.57 -8.13
C ALA A 85 5.21 23.47 -9.11
N GLN A 86 6.43 22.96 -8.97
CA GLN A 86 6.96 21.88 -9.82
C GLN A 86 6.30 20.53 -9.56
N TYR A 87 5.77 20.34 -8.34
CA TYR A 87 5.27 19.05 -7.86
C TYR A 87 3.76 19.07 -7.56
N GLU A 88 3.09 20.22 -7.71
CA GLU A 88 1.70 20.42 -7.30
C GLU A 88 0.74 19.37 -7.91
N LYS A 89 0.99 18.97 -9.17
CA LYS A 89 0.20 17.93 -9.86
C LYS A 89 0.25 16.55 -9.24
N PHE A 90 1.24 16.28 -8.38
CA PHE A 90 1.41 14.99 -7.67
C PHE A 90 0.93 15.05 -6.22
N LEU A 91 0.47 16.19 -5.76
CA LEU A 91 0.10 16.42 -4.37
C LEU A 91 -1.42 16.52 -4.20
N SER A 92 -1.91 16.04 -3.07
CA SER A 92 -3.30 16.25 -2.69
C SER A 92 -3.56 17.71 -2.30
N PRO A 93 -4.81 18.21 -2.40
CA PRO A 93 -5.16 19.56 -1.94
C PRO A 93 -4.75 19.83 -0.48
N GLY A 94 -4.83 18.83 0.40
CA GLY A 94 -4.42 18.94 1.79
C GLY A 94 -2.91 19.14 1.96
N GLN A 95 -2.08 18.42 1.18
CA GLN A 95 -0.63 18.61 1.19
C GLN A 95 -0.25 20.00 0.68
N ILE A 96 -0.89 20.46 -0.39
CA ILE A 96 -0.69 21.84 -0.92
C ILE A 96 -1.05 22.88 0.15
N ALA A 97 -2.17 22.70 0.85
CA ALA A 97 -2.57 23.59 1.93
C ALA A 97 -1.55 23.63 3.09
N LEU A 98 -0.93 22.49 3.44
CA LEU A 98 0.14 22.42 4.45
C LEU A 98 1.37 23.24 4.03
N PHE A 99 1.83 23.14 2.78
CA PHE A 99 2.94 23.96 2.28
C PHE A 99 2.62 25.47 2.32
N LYS A 100 1.38 25.86 1.99
CA LYS A 100 0.93 27.24 2.05
C LYS A 100 0.79 27.76 3.48
N ARG A 101 0.35 26.91 4.40
CA ARG A 101 0.13 27.27 5.81
C ARG A 101 1.44 27.34 6.62
N PHE A 102 2.41 26.47 6.30
CA PHE A 102 3.66 26.33 7.04
C PHE A 102 4.87 26.37 6.10
N PRO A 103 5.08 27.50 5.36
CA PRO A 103 6.07 27.56 4.27
C PRO A 103 7.51 27.38 4.75
N ASP A 104 7.82 27.74 5.99
CA ASP A 104 9.18 27.70 6.51
C ASP A 104 9.53 26.37 7.21
N THR A 105 8.53 25.63 7.67
CA THR A 105 8.75 24.43 8.49
C THR A 105 8.30 23.15 7.82
N TYR A 106 7.25 23.19 6.99
CA TYR A 106 6.76 21.99 6.32
C TYR A 106 7.58 21.63 5.10
N LYS A 107 8.02 20.38 5.04
CA LYS A 107 8.78 19.80 3.93
C LYS A 107 8.41 18.34 3.74
N MET A 108 8.54 17.84 2.53
CA MET A 108 8.39 16.42 2.20
C MET A 108 9.68 15.90 1.56
N ASN A 109 10.34 14.97 2.22
CA ASN A 109 11.45 14.23 1.65
C ASN A 109 10.88 13.08 0.80
N ILE A 110 11.33 12.99 -0.43
CA ILE A 110 10.90 11.95 -1.37
C ILE A 110 12.01 10.91 -1.49
N TYR A 111 11.68 9.67 -1.19
CA TYR A 111 12.57 8.52 -1.21
C TYR A 111 12.23 7.59 -2.38
N PRO A 112 13.12 6.66 -2.76
CA PRO A 112 12.78 5.59 -3.69
C PRO A 112 11.56 4.80 -3.21
N SER A 113 10.73 4.35 -4.13
CA SER A 113 9.63 3.45 -3.79
C SER A 113 10.15 2.05 -3.53
N HIS A 114 9.73 1.44 -2.43
CA HIS A 114 10.03 0.06 -2.07
C HIS A 114 8.78 -0.79 -2.10
N ARG A 115 8.94 -2.04 -2.51
CA ARG A 115 7.87 -3.04 -2.47
C ARG A 115 8.20 -4.07 -1.40
N SER A 116 8.20 -3.60 -0.15
CA SER A 116 8.69 -4.32 1.03
C SER A 116 7.77 -5.42 1.52
N ALA A 117 6.50 -5.44 1.09
CA ALA A 117 5.50 -6.38 1.59
C ALA A 117 5.92 -7.82 1.36
N ASN A 118 5.96 -8.58 2.45
CA ASN A 118 6.18 -10.01 2.49
C ASN A 118 5.45 -10.58 3.70
N LEU A 119 5.01 -11.83 3.61
CA LEU A 119 4.30 -12.53 4.68
C LEU A 119 4.92 -13.91 4.90
N PRO A 120 4.79 -14.51 6.10
CA PRO A 120 5.20 -15.88 6.33
C PRO A 120 4.58 -16.85 5.33
N LYS A 121 5.31 -17.90 4.97
CA LYS A 121 4.90 -18.85 3.92
C LYS A 121 3.55 -19.51 4.22
N ASP A 122 3.28 -19.84 5.46
CA ASP A 122 2.03 -20.44 5.91
C ASP A 122 0.84 -19.45 5.84
N VAL A 123 1.10 -18.15 6.06
CA VAL A 123 0.10 -17.08 5.88
C VAL A 123 -0.20 -16.87 4.40
N LEU A 124 0.83 -16.93 3.53
CA LEU A 124 0.63 -16.85 2.08
C LEU A 124 -0.13 -18.07 1.54
N ALA A 125 0.15 -19.27 2.06
CA ALA A 125 -0.60 -20.48 1.69
C ALA A 125 -2.08 -20.35 2.09
N ALA A 126 -2.37 -19.91 3.31
CA ALA A 126 -3.74 -19.64 3.74
C ALA A 126 -4.44 -18.58 2.89
N SER A 127 -3.73 -17.50 2.54
CA SER A 127 -4.26 -16.46 1.65
C SER A 127 -4.63 -17.02 0.28
N ARG A 128 -3.80 -17.91 -0.28
CA ARG A 128 -4.08 -18.58 -1.54
C ARG A 128 -5.34 -19.45 -1.47
N ASP A 129 -5.51 -20.20 -0.37
CA ASP A 129 -6.68 -21.02 -0.14
C ASP A 129 -7.97 -20.19 0.01
N ASN A 130 -7.87 -19.00 0.60
CA ASN A 130 -8.99 -18.08 0.80
C ASN A 130 -9.63 -17.64 -0.51
N VAL A 131 -8.90 -17.61 -1.63
CA VAL A 131 -9.45 -17.25 -2.94
C VAL A 131 -10.68 -18.10 -3.30
N ALA A 132 -10.64 -19.39 -2.97
CA ALA A 132 -11.74 -20.32 -3.28
C ALA A 132 -12.73 -20.49 -2.12
N LYS A 133 -12.34 -20.19 -0.88
CA LYS A 133 -13.10 -20.54 0.33
C LYS A 133 -13.82 -19.36 0.95
N THR A 134 -13.14 -18.21 1.04
CA THR A 134 -13.65 -17.07 1.80
C THR A 134 -14.71 -16.30 1.04
N SER A 135 -15.81 -16.01 1.72
CA SER A 135 -16.87 -15.14 1.21
C SER A 135 -17.33 -14.16 2.29
N MET A 136 -17.95 -13.06 1.86
CA MET A 136 -18.59 -12.14 2.80
C MET A 136 -19.91 -12.71 3.30
N ALA A 137 -20.20 -12.51 4.58
CA ALA A 137 -21.52 -12.76 5.14
C ALA A 137 -22.54 -11.75 4.60
N ASP A 138 -23.83 -12.08 4.73
CA ASP A 138 -24.92 -11.22 4.31
C ASP A 138 -24.80 -9.81 4.91
N GLY A 139 -24.98 -8.80 4.06
CA GLY A 139 -24.76 -7.40 4.44
C GLY A 139 -23.31 -6.98 4.61
N GLY A 140 -22.33 -7.87 4.35
CA GLY A 140 -20.90 -7.57 4.38
C GLY A 140 -20.31 -7.40 5.78
N ASN A 141 -21.03 -7.73 6.85
CA ASN A 141 -20.63 -7.50 8.24
C ASN A 141 -19.80 -8.65 8.85
N GLY A 142 -19.39 -9.64 8.06
CA GLY A 142 -18.61 -10.77 8.51
C GLY A 142 -17.98 -11.53 7.35
N LEU A 143 -17.24 -12.57 7.69
CA LEU A 143 -16.60 -13.47 6.74
C LEU A 143 -16.99 -14.91 7.05
N HIS A 144 -17.28 -15.68 6.01
CA HIS A 144 -17.42 -17.14 6.07
C HIS A 144 -16.11 -17.80 5.65
N ASP A 145 -15.79 -18.93 6.26
CA ASP A 145 -14.67 -19.82 5.94
C ASP A 145 -13.30 -19.11 5.94
N TYR A 146 -13.16 -18.08 6.79
CA TYR A 146 -11.93 -17.32 6.99
C TYR A 146 -11.32 -17.64 8.36
N ALA A 147 -10.03 -17.99 8.38
CA ALA A 147 -9.28 -18.22 9.61
C ALA A 147 -8.06 -17.29 9.74
N ARG A 148 -7.31 -17.11 8.66
CA ARG A 148 -6.06 -16.32 8.65
C ARG A 148 -5.65 -15.94 7.22
N GLY A 149 -4.65 -15.10 7.11
CA GLY A 149 -4.11 -14.63 5.83
C GLY A 149 -4.89 -13.43 5.29
N ILE A 150 -4.81 -13.22 3.99
CA ILE A 150 -5.58 -12.20 3.27
C ILE A 150 -6.89 -12.84 2.87
N PRO A 151 -8.06 -12.33 3.32
CA PRO A 151 -9.34 -12.96 2.98
C PRO A 151 -9.63 -12.91 1.48
N PHE A 152 -9.34 -11.81 0.81
CA PHE A 152 -9.61 -11.61 -0.62
C PHE A 152 -8.34 -11.17 -1.37
N PRO A 153 -7.40 -12.10 -1.69
CA PRO A 153 -6.19 -11.74 -2.43
C PRO A 153 -6.48 -11.19 -3.82
N LEU A 154 -7.63 -11.53 -4.38
CA LEU A 154 -8.15 -11.06 -5.67
C LEU A 154 -9.49 -10.32 -5.46
N PRO A 155 -9.48 -9.15 -4.79
CA PRO A 155 -10.72 -8.46 -4.45
C PRO A 155 -11.40 -7.91 -5.70
N THR A 156 -12.73 -7.99 -5.73
CA THR A 156 -13.59 -7.48 -6.82
C THR A 156 -14.46 -6.32 -6.37
N GLU A 157 -14.59 -6.13 -5.05
CA GLU A 157 -15.45 -5.12 -4.45
C GLU A 157 -14.69 -4.32 -3.38
N GLY A 158 -15.07 -3.05 -3.20
CA GLY A 158 -14.43 -2.17 -2.23
C GLY A 158 -14.49 -2.69 -0.80
N LEU A 159 -15.58 -3.38 -0.43
CA LEU A 159 -15.72 -3.96 0.91
C LEU A 159 -14.77 -5.13 1.15
N GLU A 160 -14.45 -5.92 0.13
CA GLU A 160 -13.41 -6.96 0.20
C GLU A 160 -12.02 -6.35 0.49
N VAL A 161 -11.72 -5.18 -0.11
CA VAL A 161 -10.49 -4.43 0.17
C VAL A 161 -10.48 -3.92 1.62
N MET A 162 -11.62 -3.45 2.13
CA MET A 162 -11.74 -3.04 3.53
C MET A 162 -11.51 -4.21 4.48
N TRP A 163 -12.06 -5.39 4.19
CA TRP A 163 -11.80 -6.59 4.98
C TRP A 163 -10.33 -6.99 4.95
N ASN A 164 -9.65 -6.93 3.81
CA ASN A 164 -8.21 -7.16 3.72
C ASN A 164 -7.42 -6.21 4.64
N HIS A 165 -7.82 -4.94 4.71
CA HIS A 165 -7.20 -3.97 5.61
C HIS A 165 -7.46 -4.26 7.09
N MET A 166 -8.71 -4.58 7.44
CA MET A 166 -9.11 -4.84 8.83
C MET A 166 -8.45 -6.09 9.40
N THR A 167 -8.36 -7.16 8.60
CA THR A 167 -7.80 -8.45 8.99
C THR A 167 -6.33 -8.64 8.62
N ARG A 168 -5.63 -7.57 8.22
CA ARG A 168 -4.22 -7.64 7.82
C ARG A 168 -3.37 -8.35 8.88
N TYR A 169 -2.45 -9.19 8.45
CA TYR A 169 -1.56 -9.93 9.32
C TYR A 169 -0.69 -9.00 10.19
N ARG A 170 -0.66 -9.26 11.49
CA ARG A 170 0.11 -8.52 12.49
C ARG A 170 0.96 -9.44 13.39
N GLY A 171 1.15 -10.69 13.00
CA GLY A 171 1.74 -11.73 13.83
C GLY A 171 0.70 -12.64 14.47
N GLY A 172 1.16 -13.68 15.15
CA GLY A 172 0.27 -14.62 15.88
C GLY A 172 -0.28 -13.99 17.16
N SER A 173 0.53 -13.19 17.84
CA SER A 173 0.16 -12.33 18.96
C SER A 173 1.00 -11.07 18.92
N TYR A 174 0.49 -9.98 19.44
CA TYR A 174 1.22 -8.72 19.52
C TYR A 174 0.80 -7.91 20.75
N GLU A 175 1.76 -7.19 21.30
CA GLU A 175 1.53 -6.14 22.28
C GLU A 175 1.51 -4.79 21.55
N ARG A 176 0.55 -3.95 21.89
CA ARG A 176 0.44 -2.62 21.32
C ARG A 176 0.55 -1.58 22.43
N ILE A 177 1.64 -0.82 22.38
CA ILE A 177 1.80 0.36 23.21
C ILE A 177 1.43 1.56 22.35
N SER A 178 0.43 2.34 22.76
CA SER A 178 0.01 3.54 22.03
C SER A 178 0.13 4.77 22.91
N SER A 179 0.53 5.88 22.30
CA SER A 179 0.55 7.18 22.93
C SER A 179 -0.25 8.15 22.07
N ALA A 180 -1.18 8.85 22.68
CA ALA A 180 -1.92 9.92 22.02
C ALA A 180 -1.34 11.27 22.47
N ALA A 181 -1.01 12.12 21.50
CA ALA A 181 -0.61 13.50 21.75
C ALA A 181 -1.80 14.42 21.51
N LEU A 182 -2.30 15.04 22.57
CA LEU A 182 -3.33 16.08 22.49
C LEU A 182 -2.64 17.42 22.32
N VAL A 183 -2.75 18.03 21.16
CA VAL A 183 -2.18 19.35 20.87
C VAL A 183 -3.25 20.39 21.08
N ARG A 184 -2.98 21.37 21.97
CA ARG A 184 -3.86 22.50 22.25
C ARG A 184 -3.63 23.62 21.23
N GLU A 185 -4.56 24.56 21.15
CA GLU A 185 -4.50 25.70 20.23
C GLU A 185 -3.23 26.55 20.39
N ASN A 186 -2.71 26.67 21.61
CA ASN A 186 -1.45 27.37 21.93
C ASN A 186 -0.18 26.52 21.64
N GLY A 187 -0.30 25.33 21.03
CA GLY A 187 0.81 24.44 20.74
C GLY A 187 1.28 23.56 21.92
N ALA A 188 0.73 23.73 23.11
CA ALA A 188 1.07 22.86 24.24
C ALA A 188 0.57 21.43 23.99
N THR A 189 1.39 20.44 24.34
CA THR A 189 1.10 19.03 24.09
C THR A 189 0.96 18.27 25.40
N SER A 190 -0.08 17.46 25.50
CA SER A 190 -0.27 16.49 26.58
C SER A 190 -0.24 15.08 26.01
N TYR A 191 0.47 14.17 26.64
CA TYR A 191 0.57 12.77 26.22
C TYR A 191 -0.25 11.87 27.13
N VAL A 192 -1.05 11.00 26.53
CA VAL A 192 -1.70 9.85 27.20
C VAL A 192 -1.09 8.59 26.62
N ARG A 193 -0.56 7.73 27.49
CA ARG A 193 0.01 6.43 27.14
C ARG A 193 -0.91 5.32 27.68
N ASN A 194 -1.30 4.40 26.79
CA ASN A 194 -2.07 3.19 27.09
C ASN A 194 -1.24 1.96 26.73
#